data_831d4e02e337820d605d7ef30d72845f
#
_entry.id   831d4e02e337820d605d7ef30d72845f
#
_cell.length_a   1.000
_cell.length_b   1.000
_cell.length_c   1.000
_cell.angle_alpha   90.00
_cell.angle_beta   90.00
_cell.angle_gamma   90.00
#
_symmetry.space_group_name_H-M   'P 1'
#
loop_
_entity.id
_entity.type
_entity.pdbx_description
1 polymer ?
#
loop_
_entity_poly.entity_id
_entity_poly.type
_entity_poly.pdbx_seq_one_letter_code
_entity_poly.pdbx_strand_id
1 'polypeptide(L)'
;MKYKKVQSYLKEANKIYFNHSIGDAIELQKTLVNEFEKERNEISNYIKSISFFPYYQTASNDIASQERRAQAMRNGVQELINILSQECNNQKEKLDNTRFWISTIIAIVSLILAITPFILNWSDAN
;
A
#
# COMPACT_ATOMS: atom_id res chain seq x y z
N MET A 1 4.17 -8.13 0.74
CA MET A 1 2.87 -8.18 0.02
C MET A 1 3.04 -7.62 -1.37
N LYS A 2 2.51 -8.28 -2.38
CA LYS A 2 2.62 -7.82 -3.76
C LYS A 2 1.76 -6.57 -4.01
N TYR A 3 2.22 -5.70 -4.89
CA TYR A 3 1.56 -4.44 -5.22
C TYR A 3 0.07 -4.58 -5.60
N LYS A 4 -0.25 -5.55 -6.46
CA LYS A 4 -1.64 -5.81 -6.86
C LYS A 4 -2.53 -6.19 -5.68
N LYS A 5 -1.98 -6.92 -4.72
CA LYS A 5 -2.70 -7.35 -3.52
C LYS A 5 -2.98 -6.17 -2.60
N VAL A 6 -2.00 -5.27 -2.44
CA VAL A 6 -2.17 -4.02 -1.67
C VAL A 6 -3.25 -3.15 -2.31
N GLN A 7 -3.24 -3.00 -3.63
CA GLN A 7 -4.27 -2.26 -4.36
C GLN A 7 -5.66 -2.87 -4.16
N SER A 8 -5.77 -4.19 -4.18
CA SER A 8 -7.03 -4.90 -3.95
C SER A 8 -7.57 -4.63 -2.55
N TYR A 9 -6.72 -4.69 -1.53
CA TYR A 9 -7.11 -4.39 -0.15
C TYR A 9 -7.47 -2.92 0.05
N LEU A 10 -6.77 -2.02 -0.61
CA LEU A 10 -7.10 -0.59 -0.58
C LEU A 10 -8.47 -0.32 -1.18
N LYS A 11 -8.79 -0.96 -2.29
CA LYS A 11 -10.11 -0.87 -2.93
C LYS A 11 -11.21 -1.40 -2.01
N GLU A 12 -10.96 -2.53 -1.35
CA GLU A 12 -11.88 -3.12 -0.39
C GLU A 12 -12.08 -2.21 0.83
N ALA A 13 -11.02 -1.62 1.37
CA ALA A 13 -11.11 -0.68 2.48
C ALA A 13 -11.94 0.56 2.12
N ASN A 14 -11.74 1.12 0.93
CA ASN A 14 -12.55 2.24 0.45
C ASN A 14 -14.03 1.87 0.32
N LYS A 15 -14.32 0.68 -0.15
CA LYS A 15 -15.69 0.16 -0.26
C LYS A 15 -16.33 0.02 1.12
N ILE A 16 -15.62 -0.51 2.09
CA ILE A 16 -16.09 -0.65 3.47
C ILE A 16 -16.34 0.72 4.11
N TYR A 17 -15.49 1.70 3.85
CA TYR A 17 -15.66 3.06 4.33
C TYR A 17 -17.01 3.66 3.92
N PHE A 18 -17.43 3.44 2.67
CA PHE A 18 -18.71 3.92 2.17
C PHE A 18 -19.91 3.09 2.62
N ASN A 19 -19.74 1.78 2.74
CA ASN A 19 -20.82 0.86 3.10
C ASN A 19 -21.07 0.75 4.61
N HIS A 20 -20.16 1.24 5.44
CA HIS A 20 -20.24 1.21 6.91
C HIS A 20 -20.42 -0.20 7.50
N SER A 21 -19.86 -1.22 6.86
CA SER A 21 -19.94 -2.59 7.34
C SER A 21 -18.86 -2.89 8.37
N ILE A 22 -19.24 -2.96 9.64
CA ILE A 22 -18.31 -3.26 10.75
C ILE A 22 -17.75 -4.68 10.63
N GLY A 23 -18.58 -5.64 10.25
CA GLY A 23 -18.14 -7.02 10.07
C GLY A 23 -17.03 -7.15 9.02
N ASP A 24 -17.19 -6.47 7.90
CA ASP A 24 -16.19 -6.45 6.83
C ASP A 24 -14.90 -5.73 7.28
N ALA A 25 -15.03 -4.65 8.06
CA ALA A 25 -13.88 -3.93 8.59
C ALA A 25 -13.04 -4.79 9.54
N ILE A 26 -13.68 -5.54 10.41
CA ILE A 26 -12.99 -6.46 11.36
C ILE A 26 -12.33 -7.60 10.59
N GLU A 27 -12.99 -8.14 9.59
CA GLU A 27 -12.44 -9.20 8.76
C GLU A 27 -11.23 -8.71 7.96
N LEU A 28 -11.32 -7.53 7.37
CA LEU A 28 -10.19 -6.91 6.67
C LEU A 28 -9.02 -6.65 7.64
N GLN A 29 -9.30 -6.17 8.83
CA GLN A 29 -8.28 -5.98 9.86
C GLN A 29 -7.53 -7.27 10.16
N LYS A 30 -8.24 -8.38 10.39
CA LYS A 30 -7.63 -9.69 10.64
C LYS A 30 -6.78 -10.15 9.47
N THR A 31 -7.27 -9.98 8.26
CA THR A 31 -6.55 -10.34 7.05
C THR A 31 -5.26 -9.55 6.92
N LEU A 32 -5.31 -8.23 7.11
CA LEU A 32 -4.12 -7.37 7.04
C LEU A 32 -3.11 -7.66 8.14
N VAL A 33 -3.56 -7.96 9.35
CA VAL A 33 -2.68 -8.38 10.44
C VAL A 33 -1.88 -9.62 10.02
N ASN A 34 -2.54 -10.63 9.48
CA ASN A 34 -1.89 -11.85 9.03
C ASN A 34 -0.91 -11.60 7.87
N GLU A 35 -1.30 -10.77 6.91
CA GLU A 35 -0.47 -10.46 5.75
C GLU A 35 0.81 -9.69 6.11
N PHE A 36 0.73 -8.76 7.06
CA PHE A 36 1.89 -7.98 7.49
C PHE A 36 2.74 -8.67 8.55
N GLU A 37 2.21 -9.65 9.26
CA GLU A 37 2.91 -10.29 10.38
C GLU A 37 4.25 -10.90 9.99
N LYS A 38 4.36 -11.45 8.79
CA LYS A 38 5.58 -12.08 8.30
C LYS A 38 6.61 -11.08 7.75
N GLU A 39 6.15 -9.96 7.20
CA GLU A 39 7.01 -9.01 6.50
C GLU A 39 7.34 -7.80 7.35
N ARG A 40 6.36 -7.27 8.09
CA ARG A 40 6.46 -6.06 8.90
C ARG A 40 5.62 -6.19 10.16
N ASN A 41 6.21 -6.79 11.17
CA ASN A 41 5.53 -7.03 12.45
C ASN A 41 5.05 -5.73 13.12
N GLU A 42 5.78 -4.62 12.95
CA GLU A 42 5.40 -3.32 13.51
C GLU A 42 4.07 -2.81 12.93
N ILE A 43 3.90 -2.94 11.62
CA ILE A 43 2.66 -2.56 10.95
C ILE A 43 1.52 -3.47 11.38
N SER A 44 1.77 -4.77 11.48
CA SER A 44 0.79 -5.75 11.97
C SER A 44 0.30 -5.39 13.39
N ASN A 45 1.21 -5.06 14.29
CA ASN A 45 0.88 -4.65 15.65
C ASN A 45 0.09 -3.34 15.68
N TYR A 46 0.44 -2.39 14.84
CA TYR A 46 -0.30 -1.14 14.70
C TYR A 46 -1.73 -1.39 14.22
N ILE A 47 -1.92 -2.24 13.22
CA ILE A 47 -3.24 -2.60 12.70
C ILE A 47 -4.07 -3.30 13.79
N LYS A 48 -3.46 -4.18 14.59
CA LYS A 48 -4.15 -4.81 15.73
C LYS A 48 -4.69 -3.80 16.74
N SER A 49 -4.00 -2.67 16.92
CA SER A 49 -4.38 -1.64 17.87
C SER A 49 -5.54 -0.77 17.39
N ILE A 50 -5.91 -0.82 16.13
CA ILE A 50 -7.00 -0.02 15.57
C ILE A 50 -8.33 -0.53 16.10
N SER A 51 -9.11 0.35 16.70
CA SER A 51 -10.44 0.05 17.21
C SER A 51 -11.50 0.67 16.31
N PHE A 52 -12.49 -0.13 15.93
CA PHE A 52 -13.64 0.31 15.16
C PHE A 52 -14.82 0.73 16.04
N PHE A 53 -14.72 0.46 17.34
CA PHE A 53 -15.75 0.79 18.30
C PHE A 53 -15.25 1.81 19.30
N PRO A 54 -16.07 2.79 19.75
CA PRO A 54 -15.70 3.62 20.88
C PRO A 54 -15.60 2.77 22.15
N TYR A 55 -14.64 3.08 23.00
CA TYR A 55 -14.34 2.37 24.25
C TYR A 55 -15.52 2.34 25.22
N TYR A 56 -16.44 3.29 25.07
CA TYR A 56 -17.63 3.39 25.90
C TYR A 56 -18.86 2.96 25.11
N GLN A 57 -19.16 1.68 25.20
CA GLN A 57 -20.46 1.19 24.75
C GLN A 57 -21.49 1.46 25.85
N THR A 58 -22.06 2.64 25.87
CA THR A 58 -23.33 2.82 26.54
C THR A 58 -24.40 2.15 25.69
N ALA A 59 -25.23 1.33 26.34
CA ALA A 59 -26.33 0.59 25.68
C ALA A 59 -27.47 1.51 25.22
N SER A 60 -27.28 2.79 25.01
CA SER A 60 -28.28 3.71 24.54
C SER A 60 -28.38 3.64 23.01
N ASN A 61 -29.57 3.34 22.50
CA ASN A 61 -29.91 3.40 21.07
C ASN A 61 -30.15 4.86 20.61
N ASP A 62 -29.48 5.79 21.22
CA ASP A 62 -29.57 7.20 20.92
C ASP A 62 -28.92 7.49 19.56
N ILE A 63 -29.49 8.45 18.81
CA ILE A 63 -28.96 8.88 17.51
C ILE A 63 -27.51 9.33 17.64
N ALA A 64 -27.17 10.05 18.72
CA ALA A 64 -25.81 10.47 19.00
C ALA A 64 -24.84 9.29 19.21
N SER A 65 -25.29 8.20 19.84
CA SER A 65 -24.50 6.98 20.01
C SER A 65 -24.25 6.28 18.67
N GLN A 66 -25.24 6.23 17.81
CA GLN A 66 -25.12 5.64 16.48
C GLN A 66 -24.15 6.43 15.61
N GLU A 67 -24.20 7.76 15.66
CA GLU A 67 -23.26 8.63 14.96
C GLU A 67 -21.82 8.45 15.46
N ARG A 68 -21.63 8.32 16.79
CA ARG A 68 -20.31 8.07 17.38
C ARG A 68 -19.73 6.73 16.95
N ARG A 69 -20.57 5.70 16.90
CA ARG A 69 -20.15 4.37 16.42
C ARG A 69 -19.77 4.40 14.95
N ALA A 70 -20.58 5.06 14.13
CA ALA A 70 -20.30 5.23 12.72
C ALA A 70 -19.00 6.02 12.51
N GLN A 71 -18.79 7.06 13.29
CA GLN A 71 -17.56 7.87 13.20
C GLN A 71 -16.33 7.09 13.66
N ALA A 72 -16.43 6.30 14.74
CA ALA A 72 -15.33 5.46 15.20
C ALA A 72 -14.95 4.40 14.15
N MET A 73 -15.94 3.80 13.51
CA MET A 73 -15.70 2.86 12.42
C MET A 73 -15.02 3.53 11.23
N ARG A 74 -15.50 4.69 10.82
CA ARG A 74 -14.87 5.47 9.73
C ARG A 74 -13.44 5.84 10.05
N ASN A 75 -13.16 6.26 11.29
CA ASN A 75 -11.81 6.62 11.71
C ASN A 75 -10.88 5.40 11.65
N GLY A 76 -11.33 4.24 12.12
CA GLY A 76 -10.56 3.00 12.04
C GLY A 76 -10.28 2.57 10.61
N VAL A 77 -11.30 2.59 9.75
CA VAL A 77 -11.13 2.25 8.33
C VAL A 77 -10.24 3.26 7.62
N GLN A 78 -10.34 4.55 7.98
CA GLN A 78 -9.46 5.59 7.44
C GLN A 78 -7.99 5.32 7.76
N GLU A 79 -7.68 4.83 8.96
CA GLU A 79 -6.32 4.42 9.32
C GLU A 79 -5.83 3.24 8.48
N LEU A 80 -6.68 2.25 8.22
CA LEU A 80 -6.36 1.15 7.30
C LEU A 80 -6.09 1.66 5.89
N ILE A 81 -6.92 2.58 5.40
CA ILE A 81 -6.75 3.21 4.09
C ILE A 81 -5.41 3.95 4.03
N ASN A 82 -5.06 4.69 5.06
CA ASN A 82 -3.79 5.42 5.12
C ASN A 82 -2.58 4.48 5.06
N ILE A 83 -2.61 3.39 5.82
CA ILE A 83 -1.54 2.38 5.82
C ILE A 83 -1.41 1.74 4.44
N LEU A 84 -2.51 1.33 3.84
CA LEU A 84 -2.52 0.70 2.52
C LEU A 84 -2.09 1.68 1.42
N SER A 85 -2.51 2.94 1.50
CA SER A 85 -2.09 3.99 0.57
C SER A 85 -0.59 4.25 0.66
N GLN A 86 -0.03 4.31 1.85
CA GLN A 86 1.41 4.44 2.06
C GLN A 86 2.16 3.25 1.47
N GLU A 87 1.69 2.03 1.69
CA GLU A 87 2.32 0.83 1.15
C GLU A 87 2.25 0.81 -0.38
N CYS A 88 1.13 1.21 -0.97
CA CYS A 88 1.02 1.37 -2.42
C CYS A 88 2.04 2.37 -2.96
N ASN A 89 2.15 3.54 -2.32
CA ASN A 89 3.09 4.57 -2.74
C ASN A 89 4.54 4.10 -2.64
N ASN A 90 4.89 3.42 -1.55
CA ASN A 90 6.24 2.89 -1.35
C ASN A 90 6.60 1.85 -2.42
N GLN A 91 5.69 0.95 -2.74
CA GLN A 91 5.92 -0.06 -3.76
C GLN A 91 5.96 0.53 -5.17
N LYS A 92 5.11 1.51 -5.45
CA LYS A 92 5.13 2.23 -6.73
C LYS A 92 6.46 2.97 -6.92
N GLU A 93 6.95 3.62 -5.88
CA GLU A 93 8.23 4.32 -5.90
C GLU A 93 9.39 3.36 -6.18
N LYS A 94 9.40 2.18 -5.57
CA LYS A 94 10.39 1.13 -5.85
C LYS A 94 10.31 0.64 -7.30
N LEU A 95 9.10 0.46 -7.84
CA LEU A 95 8.90 0.05 -9.22
C LEU A 95 9.39 1.13 -10.19
N ASP A 96 9.09 2.38 -9.92
CA ASP A 96 9.52 3.52 -10.74
C ASP A 96 11.05 3.66 -10.72
N ASN A 97 11.68 3.50 -9.57
CA ASN A 97 13.14 3.47 -9.44
C ASN A 97 13.76 2.31 -10.22
N THR A 98 13.18 1.12 -10.12
CA THR A 98 13.65 -0.05 -10.87
C THR A 98 13.56 0.18 -12.37
N ARG A 99 12.45 0.73 -12.85
CA ARG A 99 12.26 1.08 -14.27
C ARG A 99 13.27 2.13 -14.73
N PHE A 100 13.51 3.13 -13.91
CA PHE A 100 14.53 4.15 -14.19
C PHE A 100 15.92 3.54 -14.36
N TRP A 101 16.35 2.67 -13.44
CA TRP A 101 17.64 1.99 -13.52
C TRP A 101 17.76 1.09 -14.73
N ILE A 102 16.71 0.32 -15.05
CA ILE A 102 16.67 -0.53 -16.25
C ILE A 102 16.81 0.33 -17.51
N SER A 103 16.06 1.41 -17.63
CA SER A 103 16.14 2.34 -18.76
C SER A 103 17.51 2.96 -18.89
N THR A 104 18.15 3.34 -17.78
CA THR A 104 19.48 3.90 -17.74
C THR A 104 20.54 2.89 -18.22
N ILE A 105 20.46 1.64 -17.76
CA ILE A 105 21.37 0.57 -18.19
C ILE A 105 21.22 0.31 -19.69
N ILE A 106 19.99 0.23 -20.20
CA ILE A 106 19.73 0.04 -21.63
C ILE A 106 20.31 1.18 -22.43
N ALA A 107 20.15 2.43 -21.98
CA ALA A 107 20.71 3.60 -22.66
C ALA A 107 22.24 3.55 -22.71
N ILE A 108 22.91 3.18 -21.60
CA ILE A 108 24.37 3.04 -21.53
C ILE A 108 24.86 1.94 -22.48
N VAL A 109 24.23 0.76 -22.45
CA VAL A 109 24.60 -0.34 -23.35
C VAL A 109 24.41 0.05 -24.81
N SER A 110 23.33 0.73 -25.14
CA SER A 110 23.06 1.20 -26.50
C SER A 110 24.12 2.19 -26.97
N LEU A 111 24.55 3.09 -26.08
CA LEU A 111 25.60 4.06 -26.39
C LEU A 111 26.95 3.37 -26.63
N ILE A 112 27.31 2.39 -25.82
CA ILE A 112 28.54 1.61 -25.98
C ILE A 112 28.53 0.87 -27.30
N LEU A 113 27.43 0.23 -27.68
CA LEU A 113 27.28 -0.48 -28.96
C LEU A 113 27.36 0.47 -30.15
N ALA A 114 26.84 1.69 -30.02
CA ALA A 114 26.93 2.70 -31.08
C ALA A 114 28.35 3.24 -31.27
N ILE A 115 29.16 3.33 -30.23
CA ILE A 115 30.53 3.86 -30.28
C ILE A 115 31.53 2.79 -30.71
N THR A 116 31.30 1.52 -30.40
CA THR A 116 32.24 0.42 -30.68
C THR A 116 32.70 0.36 -32.12
N PRO A 117 31.83 0.46 -33.17
CA PRO A 117 32.28 0.46 -34.55
C PRO A 117 33.20 1.65 -34.89
N PHE A 118 32.96 2.81 -34.32
CA PHE A 118 33.81 3.98 -34.54
C PHE A 118 35.20 3.78 -33.96
N ILE A 119 35.31 3.20 -32.79
CA ILE A 119 36.60 2.91 -32.13
C ILE A 119 37.38 1.88 -32.95
N LEU A 120 36.73 0.81 -33.39
CA LEU A 120 37.34 -0.23 -34.24
C LEU A 120 37.84 0.31 -35.56
N ASN A 121 37.04 1.12 -36.27
CA ASN A 121 37.42 1.75 -37.51
C ASN A 121 38.58 2.72 -37.32
N TRP A 122 38.60 3.46 -36.22
CA TRP A 122 39.66 4.40 -35.89
C TRP A 122 40.96 3.68 -35.58
N SER A 123 40.90 2.56 -34.89
CA SER A 123 42.04 1.69 -34.60
C SER A 123 42.61 1.06 -35.87
N ASP A 124 41.78 0.66 -36.81
CA ASP A 124 42.21 0.08 -38.09
C ASP A 124 42.82 1.11 -39.05
N ALA A 125 42.44 2.39 -38.93
CA ALA A 125 42.97 3.49 -39.75
C ALA A 125 44.37 3.96 -39.28
N ASN A 126 44.79 3.59 -38.07
CA ASN A 126 46.12 3.88 -37.55
C ASN A 126 47.03 2.67 -37.64
#